data_24a89d42e956bbc8b250851cc687742d
#
_entry.id   24a89d42e956bbc8b250851cc687742d
#
_cell.length_a   1.000
_cell.length_b   1.000
_cell.length_c   1.000
_cell.angle_alpha   90.00
_cell.angle_beta   90.00
_cell.angle_gamma   90.00
#
_symmetry.space_group_name_H-M   'P 1'
#
loop_
_entity.id
_entity.type
_entity.pdbx_description
1 polymer ?
#
loop_
_entity_poly.entity_id
_entity_poly.type
_entity_poly.pdbx_seq_one_letter_code
_entity_poly.pdbx_strand_id
1 'polypeptide(L)'
;MSSRLKNLVLITIASAVLWGCGSSDKTVNLTANQEQKVAARIAPSGHVSMAGQVVAMSSGGAESARAGGDIYAVNCIACHSSGVAGAPIMGDVAAWSARLEQGLETVYTNAINGIRGMPMRGTCMDCSDDEVKAAVDHILEGSK
;
A
#
# COMPACT_ATOMS: atom_id res chain seq x y z
N MET A 1 -1.40 5.82 64.85
CA MET A 1 -2.24 6.16 63.68
C MET A 1 -3.09 4.97 63.35
N SER A 2 -4.40 5.07 63.52
CA SER A 2 -5.34 3.93 63.42
C SER A 2 -5.42 3.40 62.01
N SER A 3 -5.52 2.07 61.83
CA SER A 3 -5.64 1.34 60.58
C SER A 3 -6.71 1.92 59.64
N ARG A 4 -7.79 2.45 60.21
CA ARG A 4 -8.90 3.09 59.51
C ARG A 4 -8.45 4.40 58.79
N LEU A 5 -7.52 5.16 59.38
CA LEU A 5 -7.03 6.39 58.78
C LEU A 5 -6.13 6.13 57.59
N LYS A 6 -5.34 5.03 57.60
CA LYS A 6 -4.51 4.58 56.48
C LYS A 6 -5.36 4.14 55.30
N ASN A 7 -6.44 3.41 55.53
CA ASN A 7 -7.35 2.95 54.47
C ASN A 7 -8.13 4.13 53.85
N LEU A 8 -8.50 5.14 54.64
CA LEU A 8 -9.18 6.34 54.12
C LEU A 8 -8.26 7.17 53.21
N VAL A 9 -7.00 7.31 53.57
CA VAL A 9 -5.99 8.02 52.76
C VAL A 9 -5.68 7.26 51.44
N LEU A 10 -5.64 5.94 51.50
CA LEU A 10 -5.43 5.11 50.29
C LEU A 10 -6.61 5.19 49.33
N ILE A 11 -7.84 5.25 49.81
CA ILE A 11 -9.05 5.36 48.99
C ILE A 11 -9.12 6.74 48.33
N THR A 12 -8.74 7.82 49.01
CA THR A 12 -8.73 9.17 48.43
C THR A 12 -7.63 9.36 47.37
N ILE A 13 -6.49 8.68 47.50
CA ILE A 13 -5.43 8.70 46.48
C ILE A 13 -5.83 7.92 45.24
N ALA A 14 -6.50 6.77 45.43
CA ALA A 14 -6.97 5.95 44.30
C ALA A 14 -8.06 6.65 43.48
N SER A 15 -8.93 7.44 44.08
CA SER A 15 -9.97 8.17 43.34
C SER A 15 -9.44 9.40 42.59
N ALA A 16 -8.30 9.96 42.99
CA ALA A 16 -7.69 11.12 42.30
C ALA A 16 -6.99 10.73 40.98
N VAL A 17 -6.59 9.44 40.81
CA VAL A 17 -5.90 8.96 39.62
C VAL A 17 -6.86 8.63 38.45
N LEU A 18 -8.14 8.43 38.72
CA LEU A 18 -9.17 8.10 37.73
C LEU A 18 -9.79 9.31 36.99
N TRP A 19 -9.46 10.52 37.37
CA TRP A 19 -9.99 11.73 36.71
C TRP A 19 -9.05 12.35 35.66
N GLY A 20 -8.02 11.63 35.24
CA GLY A 20 -6.99 12.12 34.33
C GLY A 20 -7.27 11.93 32.82
N CYS A 21 -8.40 11.37 32.38
CA CYS A 21 -8.80 11.32 30.98
C CYS A 21 -9.92 12.33 30.66
N GLY A 22 -9.70 13.56 31.00
CA GLY A 22 -10.51 14.69 30.50
C GLY A 22 -10.09 14.99 29.09
N SER A 23 -10.98 14.74 28.11
CA SER A 23 -10.89 15.24 26.75
C SER A 23 -10.71 16.76 26.82
N SER A 24 -9.48 17.22 26.73
CA SER A 24 -9.24 18.64 26.50
C SER A 24 -9.61 18.89 25.04
N ASP A 25 -10.85 19.31 24.78
CA ASP A 25 -11.22 20.03 23.57
C ASP A 25 -10.42 21.34 23.50
N LYS A 26 -9.10 21.19 23.28
CA LYS A 26 -8.27 22.31 22.85
C LYS A 26 -8.58 22.51 21.39
N THR A 27 -9.53 23.40 21.10
CA THR A 27 -9.66 23.94 19.75
C THR A 27 -8.32 24.59 19.41
N VAL A 28 -7.52 23.88 18.59
CA VAL A 28 -6.25 24.38 18.10
C VAL A 28 -6.58 25.42 17.04
N ASN A 29 -6.47 26.71 17.37
CA ASN A 29 -6.58 27.77 16.37
C ASN A 29 -5.32 27.72 15.49
N LEU A 30 -5.47 27.19 14.30
CA LEU A 30 -4.41 27.19 13.29
C LEU A 30 -4.26 28.59 12.69
N THR A 31 -3.04 28.98 12.38
CA THR A 31 -2.81 30.17 11.56
C THR A 31 -3.22 29.89 10.11
N ALA A 32 -3.58 30.91 9.34
CA ALA A 32 -3.99 30.77 7.94
C ALA A 32 -2.98 29.97 7.09
N ASN A 33 -1.70 30.10 7.37
CA ASN A 33 -0.65 29.33 6.70
C ASN A 33 -0.66 27.85 7.10
N GLN A 34 -0.98 27.53 8.34
CA GLN A 34 -1.12 26.14 8.80
C GLN A 34 -2.38 25.50 8.24
N GLU A 35 -3.48 26.24 8.17
CA GLU A 35 -4.71 25.75 7.52
C GLU A 35 -4.50 25.42 6.06
N GLN A 36 -3.81 26.28 5.30
CA GLN A 36 -3.47 25.99 3.90
C GLN A 36 -2.61 24.76 3.75
N LYS A 37 -1.61 24.56 4.60
CA LYS A 37 -0.76 23.36 4.57
C LYS A 37 -1.53 22.09 4.93
N VAL A 38 -2.45 22.15 5.86
CA VAL A 38 -3.33 21.02 6.21
C VAL A 38 -4.28 20.75 5.04
N ALA A 39 -4.94 21.76 4.49
CA ALA A 39 -5.84 21.64 3.36
C ALA A 39 -5.14 21.02 2.15
N ALA A 40 -3.89 21.40 1.86
CA ALA A 40 -3.10 20.81 0.79
C ALA A 40 -2.77 19.33 1.01
N ARG A 41 -2.62 18.89 2.27
CA ARG A 41 -2.34 17.48 2.60
C ARG A 41 -3.57 16.59 2.55
N ILE A 42 -4.74 17.14 2.86
CA ILE A 42 -6.01 16.41 2.88
C ILE A 42 -6.83 16.66 1.61
N ALA A 43 -6.31 17.43 0.66
CA ALA A 43 -6.96 17.63 -0.62
C ALA A 43 -7.15 16.27 -1.32
N PRO A 44 -8.38 15.94 -1.78
CA PRO A 44 -8.59 14.70 -2.49
C PRO A 44 -7.72 14.65 -3.74
N SER A 45 -6.97 13.57 -3.91
CA SER A 45 -6.13 13.35 -5.09
C SER A 45 -6.93 12.80 -6.28
N GLY A 46 -8.12 13.33 -6.53
CA GLY A 46 -8.97 12.89 -7.62
C GLY A 46 -10.16 13.82 -7.85
N HIS A 47 -10.66 13.84 -9.07
CA HIS A 47 -11.91 14.51 -9.41
C HIS A 47 -13.09 13.59 -9.15
N VAL A 48 -13.98 13.98 -8.26
CA VAL A 48 -15.27 13.31 -8.09
C VAL A 48 -16.22 13.86 -9.16
N SER A 49 -16.56 13.06 -10.17
CA SER A 49 -17.60 13.38 -11.13
C SER A 49 -18.96 13.17 -10.49
N MET A 50 -19.76 14.22 -10.34
CA MET A 50 -21.15 14.10 -9.91
C MET A 50 -21.96 13.34 -10.96
N ALA A 51 -22.86 12.44 -10.52
CA ALA A 51 -23.79 11.74 -11.39
C ALA A 51 -24.62 12.76 -12.18
N GLY A 52 -24.39 12.83 -13.50
CA GLY A 52 -25.04 13.78 -14.39
C GLY A 52 -24.08 14.60 -15.27
N GLN A 53 -22.81 14.68 -14.90
CA GLN A 53 -21.78 15.16 -15.80
C GLN A 53 -21.22 13.96 -16.56
N VAL A 54 -21.79 13.65 -17.70
CA VAL A 54 -21.13 12.82 -18.72
C VAL A 54 -19.94 13.64 -19.21
N VAL A 55 -18.81 13.57 -18.50
CA VAL A 55 -17.53 13.79 -19.17
C VAL A 55 -17.52 12.74 -20.26
N ALA A 56 -17.60 13.21 -21.50
CA ALA A 56 -17.32 12.36 -22.64
C ALA A 56 -15.99 11.69 -22.30
N MET A 57 -16.04 10.44 -21.87
CA MET A 57 -14.88 9.58 -21.84
C MET A 57 -14.45 9.53 -23.29
N SER A 58 -13.47 10.33 -23.61
CA SER A 58 -12.71 10.23 -24.84
C SER A 58 -12.16 8.79 -24.83
N SER A 59 -12.95 7.90 -25.39
CA SER A 59 -12.49 6.57 -25.77
C SER A 59 -11.48 6.80 -26.88
N GLY A 60 -10.20 6.83 -26.51
CA GLY A 60 -9.14 7.07 -27.49
C GLY A 60 -7.95 7.86 -26.95
N GLY A 61 -7.63 7.72 -25.65
CA GLY A 61 -6.28 7.94 -25.17
C GLY A 61 -5.77 6.58 -24.71
N ALA A 62 -4.75 6.04 -25.36
CA ALA A 62 -3.93 5.03 -24.71
C ALA A 62 -3.48 5.67 -23.40
N GLU A 63 -4.11 5.30 -22.30
CA GLU A 63 -3.61 5.59 -20.96
C GLU A 63 -2.17 5.11 -21.02
N SER A 64 -1.21 6.02 -20.88
CA SER A 64 0.20 5.68 -21.01
C SER A 64 0.45 4.52 -20.04
N ALA A 65 0.62 3.32 -20.59
CA ALA A 65 0.83 2.11 -19.79
C ALA A 65 1.95 2.42 -18.80
N ARG A 66 1.69 2.16 -17.53
CA ARG A 66 2.68 2.38 -16.48
C ARG A 66 3.95 1.58 -16.79
N ALA A 67 5.10 2.15 -16.51
CA ALA A 67 6.36 1.43 -16.74
C ALA A 67 6.43 0.19 -15.84
N GLY A 68 6.98 -0.90 -16.35
CA GLY A 68 7.10 -2.16 -15.60
C GLY A 68 7.84 -2.00 -14.28
N GLY A 69 8.85 -1.11 -14.23
CA GLY A 69 9.56 -0.78 -13.00
C GLY A 69 8.71 -0.10 -11.94
N ASP A 70 7.77 0.77 -12.35
CA ASP A 70 6.86 1.44 -11.41
C ASP A 70 5.87 0.44 -10.80
N ILE A 71 5.35 -0.47 -11.63
CA ILE A 71 4.46 -1.54 -11.17
C ILE A 71 5.20 -2.48 -10.22
N TYR A 72 6.43 -2.87 -10.59
CA TYR A 72 7.29 -3.70 -9.74
C TYR A 72 7.50 -3.05 -8.37
N ALA A 73 7.85 -1.77 -8.33
CA ALA A 73 8.15 -1.05 -7.10
C ALA A 73 6.96 -0.96 -6.13
N VAL A 74 5.74 -0.99 -6.63
CA VAL A 74 4.52 -0.85 -5.81
C VAL A 74 3.93 -2.21 -5.44
N ASN A 75 3.87 -3.16 -6.39
CA ASN A 75 3.06 -4.37 -6.24
C ASN A 75 3.90 -5.66 -6.10
N CYS A 76 5.13 -5.68 -6.61
CA CYS A 76 5.90 -6.92 -6.75
C CYS A 76 7.09 -7.00 -5.79
N ILE A 77 7.69 -5.85 -5.48
CA ILE A 77 8.94 -5.75 -4.71
C ILE A 77 8.87 -6.43 -3.34
N ALA A 78 7.72 -6.36 -2.68
CA ALA A 78 7.55 -6.91 -1.33
C ALA A 78 7.92 -8.40 -1.25
N CYS A 79 7.60 -9.17 -2.29
CA CYS A 79 7.90 -10.59 -2.37
C CYS A 79 9.17 -10.88 -3.18
N HIS A 80 9.33 -10.22 -4.33
CA HIS A 80 10.41 -10.51 -5.27
C HIS A 80 11.76 -9.86 -4.94
N SER A 81 11.84 -9.04 -3.87
CA SER A 81 13.12 -8.57 -3.31
C SER A 81 13.65 -9.47 -2.20
N SER A 82 12.79 -10.20 -1.51
CA SER A 82 13.14 -10.94 -0.28
C SER A 82 12.87 -12.44 -0.35
N GLY A 83 12.17 -12.91 -1.38
CA GLY A 83 11.86 -14.33 -1.56
C GLY A 83 10.72 -14.86 -0.68
N VAL A 84 9.85 -13.98 -0.16
CA VAL A 84 8.69 -14.35 0.64
C VAL A 84 7.83 -15.37 -0.11
N ALA A 85 7.30 -16.36 0.60
CA ALA A 85 6.46 -17.44 0.07
C ALA A 85 7.09 -18.21 -1.11
N GLY A 86 8.42 -18.23 -1.22
CA GLY A 86 9.15 -18.89 -2.29
C GLY A 86 9.15 -18.10 -3.61
N ALA A 87 8.91 -16.78 -3.56
CA ALA A 87 9.03 -15.92 -4.72
C ALA A 87 10.49 -15.90 -5.23
N PRO A 88 10.72 -15.99 -6.56
CA PRO A 88 12.06 -15.82 -7.10
C PRO A 88 12.51 -14.38 -6.93
N ILE A 89 13.69 -14.20 -6.38
CA ILE A 89 14.25 -12.87 -6.09
C ILE A 89 14.71 -12.24 -7.42
N MET A 90 14.43 -10.95 -7.61
CA MET A 90 15.00 -10.19 -8.71
C MET A 90 16.53 -10.18 -8.60
N GLY A 91 17.23 -10.52 -9.69
CA GLY A 91 18.68 -10.71 -9.70
C GLY A 91 19.14 -12.16 -9.49
N ASP A 92 18.27 -13.09 -9.10
CA ASP A 92 18.59 -14.51 -9.01
C ASP A 92 18.48 -15.15 -10.40
N VAL A 93 19.58 -15.08 -11.15
CA VAL A 93 19.68 -15.62 -12.52
C VAL A 93 19.28 -17.10 -12.59
N ALA A 94 19.71 -17.92 -11.63
CA ALA A 94 19.45 -19.36 -11.64
C ALA A 94 17.95 -19.66 -11.42
N ALA A 95 17.33 -18.97 -10.46
CA ALA A 95 15.91 -19.13 -10.19
C ALA A 95 15.04 -18.69 -11.37
N TRP A 96 15.41 -17.62 -12.07
CA TRP A 96 14.66 -17.14 -13.24
C TRP A 96 14.90 -17.99 -14.49
N SER A 97 16.14 -18.43 -14.73
CA SER A 97 16.44 -19.37 -15.85
C SER A 97 15.61 -20.63 -15.77
N ALA A 98 15.52 -21.26 -14.60
CA ALA A 98 14.71 -22.45 -14.40
C ALA A 98 13.21 -22.24 -14.68
N ARG A 99 12.70 -21.02 -14.48
CA ARG A 99 11.30 -20.66 -14.79
C ARG A 99 11.10 -20.40 -16.28
N LEU A 100 12.11 -19.82 -16.94
CA LEU A 100 12.07 -19.54 -18.36
C LEU A 100 12.17 -20.80 -19.22
N GLU A 101 12.66 -21.93 -18.68
CA GLU A 101 12.61 -23.23 -19.35
C GLU A 101 11.19 -23.66 -19.72
N GLN A 102 10.18 -23.20 -18.99
CA GLN A 102 8.77 -23.45 -19.29
C GLN A 102 8.21 -22.53 -20.40
N GLY A 103 9.02 -21.60 -20.89
CA GLY A 103 8.65 -20.59 -21.86
C GLY A 103 8.16 -19.28 -21.19
N LEU A 104 8.48 -18.16 -21.82
CA LEU A 104 8.14 -16.80 -21.34
C LEU A 104 6.62 -16.60 -21.18
N GLU A 105 5.82 -17.11 -22.12
CA GLU A 105 4.36 -17.02 -22.05
C GLU A 105 3.78 -17.71 -20.82
N THR A 106 4.41 -18.81 -20.36
CA THR A 106 4.02 -19.48 -19.13
C THR A 106 4.32 -18.60 -17.91
N VAL A 107 5.46 -17.88 -17.91
CA VAL A 107 5.81 -16.94 -16.84
C VAL A 107 4.81 -15.80 -16.79
N TYR A 108 4.41 -15.22 -17.91
CA TYR A 108 3.37 -14.18 -17.96
C TYR A 108 2.02 -14.69 -17.46
N THR A 109 1.61 -15.86 -17.94
CA THR A 109 0.35 -16.49 -17.51
C THR A 109 0.31 -16.73 -16.01
N ASN A 110 1.42 -17.19 -15.44
CA ASN A 110 1.55 -17.40 -14.00
C ASN A 110 1.50 -16.09 -13.21
N ALA A 111 2.09 -15.02 -13.73
CA ALA A 111 2.04 -13.71 -13.10
C ALA A 111 0.63 -13.10 -13.13
N ILE A 112 -0.09 -13.27 -14.24
CA ILE A 112 -1.45 -12.76 -14.42
C ILE A 112 -2.45 -13.54 -13.56
N ASN A 113 -2.39 -14.87 -13.59
CA ASN A 113 -3.38 -15.73 -12.91
C ASN A 113 -3.00 -16.09 -11.47
N GLY A 114 -1.76 -15.83 -11.09
CA GLY A 114 -1.19 -16.29 -9.82
C GLY A 114 -0.71 -17.74 -9.89
N ILE A 115 0.26 -18.09 -9.03
CA ILE A 115 0.81 -19.44 -8.93
C ILE A 115 1.31 -19.71 -7.51
N ARG A 116 0.91 -20.81 -6.90
CA ARG A 116 1.32 -21.21 -5.55
C ARG A 116 1.03 -20.09 -4.53
N GLY A 117 2.07 -19.52 -3.91
CA GLY A 117 1.96 -18.39 -2.98
C GLY A 117 1.86 -17.02 -3.64
N MET A 118 2.01 -16.93 -4.95
CA MET A 118 1.86 -15.66 -5.68
C MET A 118 0.39 -15.39 -5.99
N PRO A 119 -0.18 -14.27 -5.52
CA PRO A 119 -1.55 -13.90 -5.87
C PRO A 119 -1.64 -13.43 -7.33
N MET A 120 -2.87 -13.44 -7.86
CA MET A 120 -3.18 -12.89 -9.18
C MET A 120 -2.60 -11.48 -9.33
N ARG A 121 -1.93 -11.22 -10.45
CA ARG A 121 -1.36 -9.91 -10.82
C ARG A 121 -0.43 -9.30 -9.75
N GLY A 122 0.12 -10.14 -8.83
CA GLY A 122 0.88 -9.63 -7.69
C GLY A 122 0.11 -8.65 -6.81
N THR A 123 -1.24 -8.81 -6.72
CA THR A 123 -2.19 -7.91 -6.06
C THR A 123 -2.50 -6.59 -6.79
N CYS A 124 -1.95 -6.33 -7.95
CA CYS A 124 -2.30 -5.18 -8.78
C CYS A 124 -3.63 -5.41 -9.52
N MET A 125 -4.75 -5.17 -8.84
CA MET A 125 -6.07 -5.48 -9.40
C MET A 125 -6.49 -4.54 -10.53
N ASP A 126 -5.89 -3.37 -10.62
CA ASP A 126 -6.11 -2.34 -11.65
C ASP A 126 -5.12 -2.41 -12.81
N CYS A 127 -4.11 -3.29 -12.73
CA CYS A 127 -3.18 -3.48 -13.84
C CYS A 127 -3.83 -4.23 -15.01
N SER A 128 -3.54 -3.78 -16.21
CA SER A 128 -3.80 -4.56 -17.42
C SER A 128 -2.84 -5.74 -17.54
N ASP A 129 -3.15 -6.70 -18.41
CA ASP A 129 -2.25 -7.84 -18.66
C ASP A 129 -0.90 -7.37 -19.21
N ASP A 130 -0.90 -6.36 -20.07
CA ASP A 130 0.33 -5.83 -20.67
C ASP A 130 1.19 -5.11 -19.62
N GLU A 131 0.61 -4.43 -18.66
CA GLU A 131 1.33 -3.82 -17.55
C GLU A 131 1.94 -4.88 -16.62
N VAL A 132 1.24 -5.98 -16.36
CA VAL A 132 1.79 -7.12 -15.60
C VAL A 132 2.96 -7.75 -16.36
N LYS A 133 2.83 -7.94 -17.68
CA LYS A 133 3.93 -8.44 -18.52
C LYS A 133 5.15 -7.51 -18.47
N ALA A 134 4.93 -6.20 -18.58
CA ALA A 134 6.00 -5.21 -18.46
C ALA A 134 6.72 -5.28 -17.11
N ALA A 135 6.01 -5.54 -16.01
CA ALA A 135 6.62 -5.74 -14.70
C ALA A 135 7.45 -7.04 -14.64
N VAL A 136 6.98 -8.11 -15.27
CA VAL A 136 7.75 -9.36 -15.42
C VAL A 136 9.02 -9.12 -16.22
N ASP A 137 8.93 -8.41 -17.34
CA ASP A 137 10.09 -8.08 -18.20
C ASP A 137 11.13 -7.27 -17.39
N HIS A 138 10.69 -6.30 -16.59
CA HIS A 138 11.57 -5.54 -15.72
C HIS A 138 12.33 -6.43 -14.72
N ILE A 139 11.65 -7.41 -14.12
CA ILE A 139 12.30 -8.37 -13.21
C ILE A 139 13.31 -9.23 -13.96
N LEU A 140 12.94 -9.72 -15.13
CA LEU A 140 13.80 -10.56 -15.95
C LEU A 140 15.03 -9.81 -16.46
N GLU A 141 14.88 -8.54 -16.82
CA GLU A 141 16.00 -7.68 -17.21
C GLU A 141 17.00 -7.48 -16.06
N GLY A 142 16.51 -7.27 -14.85
CA GLY A 142 17.34 -7.19 -13.66
C GLY A 142 17.93 -8.53 -13.20
N SER A 143 17.59 -9.64 -13.87
CA SER A 143 17.98 -11.00 -13.51
C SER A 143 18.76 -11.72 -14.62
N LYS A 144 19.41 -10.97 -15.51
CA LYS A 144 20.28 -11.51 -16.59
C LYS A 144 21.72 -11.61 -16.13
#